data_b54a3ebd6784a931ddf8972702fba406
#
_entry.id   b54a3ebd6784a931ddf8972702fba406
#
_cell.length_a   1.000
_cell.length_b   1.000
_cell.length_c   1.000
_cell.angle_alpha   90.00
_cell.angle_beta   90.00
_cell.angle_gamma   90.00
#
_symmetry.space_group_name_H-M   'P 1'
#
loop_
_entity.id
_entity.type
_entity.pdbx_description
1 polymer ?
#
loop_
_entity_poly.entity_id
_entity_poly.type
_entity_poly.pdbx_seq_one_letter_code
_entity_poly.pdbx_strand_id
1 'polypeptide(L)'
;LEPHASGQRMLLARNGLFVQMKTPWLDCTTRVAEVGMHLPYGSAAEAITFAFGVIPLGLLERFIAAARAALPNEAAGALVYDARSGALRLAMHEAIEVGPGHVRYRIEELAADELVAIDLHSHGRLGAFWSHEDDRDDQGVRVCGVFGNLDRERPTAKFRLALNGLFRELPHPWSAEPAGAMA
;
A
#
# COMPACT_ATOMS: atom_id res chain seq x y z
N LEU A 1 1.24 9.14 26.34
CA LEU A 1 0.23 9.40 25.30
C LEU A 1 -0.81 8.29 25.39
N GLU A 2 -2.11 8.65 25.43
CA GLU A 2 -3.17 7.67 25.38
C GLU A 2 -3.13 6.87 24.06
N PRO A 3 -3.55 5.59 24.08
CA PRO A 3 -3.64 4.79 22.86
C PRO A 3 -4.49 5.52 21.82
N HIS A 4 -3.98 5.58 20.60
CA HIS A 4 -4.67 6.24 19.50
C HIS A 4 -5.86 5.36 19.05
N ALA A 5 -7.07 5.90 19.08
CA ALA A 5 -8.21 5.30 18.40
C ALA A 5 -8.01 5.35 16.87
N SER A 6 -8.91 4.76 16.09
CA SER A 6 -8.85 4.86 14.61
C SER A 6 -8.83 6.31 14.15
N GLY A 7 -8.06 6.60 13.11
CA GLY A 7 -7.91 7.93 12.52
C GLY A 7 -6.47 8.38 12.36
N GLN A 8 -6.28 9.67 12.14
CA GLN A 8 -4.98 10.30 11.92
C GLN A 8 -4.73 11.39 12.94
N ARG A 9 -3.49 11.52 13.42
CA ARG A 9 -3.03 12.67 14.20
C ARG A 9 -1.58 13.02 13.89
N MET A 10 -1.21 14.26 14.18
CA MET A 10 0.16 14.73 14.14
C MET A 10 0.78 14.60 15.53
N LEU A 11 2.05 14.22 15.57
CA LEU A 11 2.83 14.13 16.80
C LEU A 11 4.12 14.94 16.63
N LEU A 12 4.27 15.98 17.44
CA LEU A 12 5.52 16.74 17.52
C LEU A 12 6.42 16.13 18.60
N ALA A 13 7.58 15.64 18.19
CA ALA A 13 8.57 15.02 19.05
C ALA A 13 9.92 15.75 18.95
N ARG A 14 10.86 15.48 19.87
CA ARG A 14 12.21 16.07 19.85
C ARG A 14 12.93 15.82 18.52
N ASN A 15 12.72 14.67 17.91
CA ASN A 15 13.39 14.21 16.70
C ASN A 15 12.55 14.39 15.42
N GLY A 16 11.47 15.18 15.47
CA GLY A 16 10.73 15.49 14.26
C GLY A 16 9.23 15.64 14.45
N LEU A 17 8.58 15.93 13.33
CA LEU A 17 7.13 15.88 13.17
C LEU A 17 6.75 14.52 12.58
N PHE A 18 5.80 13.85 13.22
CA PHE A 18 5.33 12.52 12.83
C PHE A 18 3.84 12.54 12.49
N VAL A 19 3.45 11.70 11.55
CA VAL A 19 2.06 11.29 11.35
C VAL A 19 1.86 9.94 12.02
N GLN A 20 0.82 9.85 12.83
CA GLN A 20 0.31 8.58 13.33
C GLN A 20 -1.02 8.29 12.65
N MET A 21 -1.13 7.11 12.06
CA MET A 21 -2.32 6.63 11.36
C MET A 21 -2.72 5.28 11.92
N LYS A 22 -4.00 5.13 12.23
CA LYS A 22 -4.57 3.87 12.69
C LYS A 22 -5.86 3.56 11.96
N THR A 23 -5.89 2.38 11.37
CA THR A 23 -7.08 1.79 10.72
C THR A 23 -7.23 0.35 11.24
N PRO A 24 -8.30 -0.38 10.91
CA PRO A 24 -8.41 -1.79 11.32
C PRO A 24 -7.26 -2.68 10.87
N TRP A 25 -6.60 -2.33 9.76
CA TRP A 25 -5.51 -3.13 9.19
C TRP A 25 -4.10 -2.51 9.34
N LEU A 26 -3.99 -1.23 9.76
CA LEU A 26 -2.72 -0.49 9.84
C LEU A 26 -2.58 0.24 11.17
N ASP A 27 -1.42 0.10 11.80
CA ASP A 27 -0.93 1.01 12.85
C ASP A 27 0.44 1.54 12.39
N CYS A 28 0.51 2.85 12.11
CA CYS A 28 1.68 3.47 11.50
C CYS A 28 2.05 4.75 12.25
N THR A 29 3.33 4.89 12.54
CA THR A 29 3.96 6.15 12.96
C THR A 29 5.13 6.41 12.04
N THR A 30 5.09 7.48 11.26
CA THR A 30 6.15 7.83 10.31
C THR A 30 6.54 9.30 10.44
N ARG A 31 7.85 9.57 10.33
CA ARG A 31 8.37 10.93 10.37
C ARG A 31 8.15 11.62 9.02
N VAL A 32 7.58 12.81 9.05
CA VAL A 32 7.26 13.61 7.86
C VAL A 32 8.12 14.85 7.73
N ALA A 33 8.73 15.29 8.83
CA ALA A 33 9.68 16.41 8.80
C ALA A 33 10.67 16.32 9.96
N GLU A 34 11.88 16.83 9.73
CA GLU A 34 12.86 17.08 10.78
C GLU A 34 12.56 18.40 11.48
N VAL A 35 12.92 18.49 12.75
CA VAL A 35 12.79 19.73 13.54
C VAL A 35 14.18 20.22 13.91
N GLY A 36 14.56 21.38 13.39
CA GLY A 36 15.87 22.00 13.60
C GLY A 36 16.04 22.74 14.94
N MET A 37 15.06 22.68 15.84
CA MET A 37 15.12 23.35 17.14
C MET A 37 15.09 22.34 18.29
N HIS A 38 15.63 22.75 19.45
CA HIS A 38 15.52 21.93 20.64
C HIS A 38 14.11 21.99 21.22
N LEU A 39 13.44 20.83 21.25
CA LEU A 39 12.10 20.70 21.83
C LEU A 39 12.15 19.95 23.17
N PRO A 40 11.35 20.36 24.17
CA PRO A 40 11.33 19.75 25.51
C PRO A 40 10.54 18.42 25.54
N TYR A 41 10.29 17.81 24.41
CA TYR A 41 9.49 16.59 24.27
C TYR A 41 10.38 15.34 24.21
N GLY A 42 9.77 14.18 24.43
CA GLY A 42 10.41 12.89 24.15
C GLY A 42 10.61 12.65 22.66
N SER A 43 11.43 11.67 22.32
CA SER A 43 11.59 11.19 20.94
C SER A 43 10.50 10.21 20.59
N ALA A 44 10.08 10.21 19.32
CA ALA A 44 9.20 9.21 18.75
C ALA A 44 9.99 8.24 17.86
N ALA A 45 9.55 6.99 17.81
CA ALA A 45 10.07 5.98 16.90
C ALA A 45 9.14 5.80 15.72
N GLU A 46 9.71 5.52 14.54
CA GLU A 46 8.93 5.10 13.39
C GLU A 46 8.56 3.62 13.52
N ALA A 47 7.33 3.29 13.17
CA ALA A 47 6.83 1.92 13.16
C ALA A 47 5.71 1.79 12.15
N ILE A 48 5.66 0.66 11.45
CA ILE A 48 4.55 0.27 10.58
C ILE A 48 4.20 -1.16 10.92
N THR A 49 2.95 -1.37 11.31
CA THR A 49 2.43 -2.70 11.65
C THR A 49 1.15 -2.95 10.87
N PHE A 50 1.10 -4.07 10.17
CA PHE A 50 -0.08 -4.54 9.47
C PHE A 50 -0.79 -5.63 10.27
N ALA A 51 -2.10 -5.51 10.49
CA ALA A 51 -2.87 -6.50 11.23
C ALA A 51 -2.89 -7.88 10.53
N PHE A 52 -2.79 -7.90 9.21
CA PHE A 52 -2.67 -9.14 8.42
C PHE A 52 -1.24 -9.71 8.39
N GLY A 53 -0.27 -9.06 9.03
CA GLY A 53 1.14 -9.49 9.01
C GLY A 53 1.79 -9.35 7.63
N VAL A 54 2.23 -10.46 7.06
CA VAL A 54 2.80 -10.51 5.70
C VAL A 54 1.71 -10.87 4.68
N ILE A 55 1.87 -10.37 3.46
CA ILE A 55 0.96 -10.72 2.36
C ILE A 55 1.21 -12.18 1.96
N PRO A 56 0.17 -13.04 1.93
CA PRO A 56 0.30 -14.40 1.41
C PRO A 56 0.77 -14.38 -0.05
N LEU A 57 1.91 -15.00 -0.33
CA LEU A 57 2.52 -14.99 -1.67
C LEU A 57 1.55 -15.49 -2.75
N GLY A 58 0.73 -16.48 -2.45
CA GLY A 58 -0.27 -17.01 -3.39
C GLY A 58 -1.30 -15.97 -3.87
N LEU A 59 -1.57 -14.91 -3.10
CA LEU A 59 -2.45 -13.83 -3.56
C LEU A 59 -1.75 -12.98 -4.63
N LEU A 60 -0.46 -12.69 -4.44
CA LEU A 60 0.35 -11.95 -5.42
C LEU A 60 0.58 -12.78 -6.69
N GLU A 61 0.84 -14.08 -6.56
CA GLU A 61 0.96 -15.00 -7.70
C GLU A 61 -0.32 -15.04 -8.53
N ARG A 62 -1.49 -15.07 -7.89
CA ARG A 62 -2.79 -14.99 -8.57
C ARG A 62 -2.99 -13.67 -9.30
N PHE A 63 -2.61 -12.54 -8.67
CA PHE A 63 -2.63 -11.23 -9.33
C PHE A 63 -1.71 -11.20 -10.55
N ILE A 64 -0.46 -11.66 -10.41
CA ILE A 64 0.51 -11.74 -11.51
C ILE A 64 -0.01 -12.62 -12.66
N ALA A 65 -0.63 -13.75 -12.35
CA ALA A 65 -1.21 -14.63 -13.36
C ALA A 65 -2.34 -13.94 -14.13
N ALA A 66 -3.26 -13.25 -13.43
CA ALA A 66 -4.32 -12.48 -14.05
C ALA A 66 -3.79 -11.32 -14.90
N ALA A 67 -2.80 -10.59 -14.39
CA ALA A 67 -2.17 -9.48 -15.11
C ALA A 67 -1.40 -9.95 -16.37
N ARG A 68 -0.76 -11.12 -16.33
CA ARG A 68 -0.17 -11.75 -17.53
C ARG A 68 -1.21 -12.13 -18.57
N ALA A 69 -2.35 -12.64 -18.13
CA ALA A 69 -3.45 -12.99 -19.05
C ALA A 69 -4.10 -11.76 -19.69
N ALA A 70 -4.02 -10.59 -19.04
CA ALA A 70 -4.54 -9.33 -19.58
C ALA A 70 -3.63 -8.67 -20.62
N LEU A 71 -2.36 -9.09 -20.74
CA LEU A 71 -1.43 -8.49 -21.70
C LEU A 71 -2.00 -8.44 -23.12
N PRO A 72 -1.81 -7.34 -23.86
CA PRO A 72 -0.94 -6.19 -23.57
C PRO A 72 -1.56 -5.13 -22.64
N ASN A 73 -2.81 -5.30 -22.21
CA ASN A 73 -3.50 -4.36 -21.35
C ASN A 73 -2.97 -4.44 -19.90
N GLU A 74 -3.15 -3.37 -19.17
CA GLU A 74 -2.92 -3.32 -17.74
C GLU A 74 -4.03 -4.03 -16.98
N ALA A 75 -3.71 -4.52 -15.80
CA ALA A 75 -4.65 -5.11 -14.87
C ALA A 75 -4.58 -4.39 -13.53
N ALA A 76 -5.72 -4.30 -12.86
CA ALA A 76 -5.82 -3.76 -11.52
C ALA A 76 -6.63 -4.71 -10.62
N GLY A 77 -6.43 -4.58 -9.32
CA GLY A 77 -7.13 -5.34 -8.30
C GLY A 77 -6.80 -4.83 -6.92
N ALA A 78 -7.40 -5.42 -5.92
CA ALA A 78 -7.16 -5.07 -4.53
C ALA A 78 -6.97 -6.31 -3.66
N LEU A 79 -6.14 -6.20 -2.62
CA LEU A 79 -6.22 -7.12 -1.50
C LEU A 79 -7.14 -6.49 -0.46
N VAL A 80 -8.25 -7.14 -0.26
CA VAL A 80 -9.32 -6.73 0.64
C VAL A 80 -9.09 -7.41 1.98
N TYR A 81 -9.05 -6.60 3.03
CA TYR A 81 -8.92 -7.05 4.42
C TYR A 81 -10.30 -7.22 5.04
N ASP A 82 -10.57 -8.39 5.58
CA ASP A 82 -11.73 -8.67 6.39
C ASP A 82 -11.39 -8.44 7.87
N ALA A 83 -12.01 -7.43 8.47
CA ALA A 83 -11.75 -7.04 9.87
C ALA A 83 -12.24 -8.07 10.91
N ARG A 84 -13.09 -9.02 10.54
CA ARG A 84 -13.56 -10.09 11.42
C ARG A 84 -12.56 -11.24 11.50
N SER A 85 -12.10 -11.69 10.35
CA SER A 85 -11.17 -12.85 10.27
C SER A 85 -9.70 -12.46 10.32
N GLY A 86 -9.37 -11.20 10.05
CA GLY A 86 -8.00 -10.72 9.87
C GLY A 86 -7.35 -11.18 8.57
N ALA A 87 -8.11 -11.77 7.65
CA ALA A 87 -7.61 -12.35 6.43
C ALA A 87 -7.59 -11.33 5.26
N LEU A 88 -6.72 -11.61 4.28
CA LEU A 88 -6.71 -10.93 2.98
C LEU A 88 -7.31 -11.83 1.91
N ARG A 89 -8.07 -11.25 0.98
CA ARG A 89 -8.49 -11.87 -0.27
C ARG A 89 -8.16 -11.00 -1.47
N LEU A 90 -7.92 -11.60 -2.62
CA LEU A 90 -7.74 -10.87 -3.88
C LEU A 90 -9.09 -10.61 -4.53
N ALA A 91 -9.33 -9.35 -4.87
CA ALA A 91 -10.44 -8.86 -5.70
C ALA A 91 -9.84 -8.26 -6.97
N MET A 92 -10.06 -8.91 -8.12
CA MET A 92 -9.66 -8.34 -9.41
C MET A 92 -10.68 -7.31 -9.85
N HIS A 93 -10.20 -6.16 -10.34
CA HIS A 93 -11.07 -5.15 -10.91
C HIS A 93 -11.47 -5.53 -12.35
N GLU A 94 -12.75 -5.41 -12.66
CA GLU A 94 -13.24 -5.61 -14.01
C GLU A 94 -12.99 -4.36 -14.86
N ALA A 95 -12.24 -4.50 -15.96
CA ALA A 95 -12.07 -3.42 -16.90
C ALA A 95 -13.38 -3.16 -17.65
N ILE A 96 -13.99 -1.99 -17.47
CA ILE A 96 -15.24 -1.60 -18.12
C ILE A 96 -15.03 -0.72 -19.34
N GLU A 97 -13.88 -0.07 -19.45
CA GLU A 97 -13.49 0.76 -20.58
C GLU A 97 -11.98 0.70 -20.75
N VAL A 98 -11.52 0.35 -21.94
CA VAL A 98 -10.10 0.30 -22.29
C VAL A 98 -9.88 1.24 -23.45
N GLY A 99 -9.09 2.28 -23.27
CA GLY A 99 -8.72 3.26 -24.28
C GLY A 99 -7.20 3.42 -24.38
N PRO A 100 -6.70 4.14 -25.41
CA PRO A 100 -5.28 4.46 -25.51
C PRO A 100 -4.82 5.32 -24.31
N GLY A 101 -4.10 4.71 -23.39
CA GLY A 101 -3.52 5.41 -22.24
C GLY A 101 -4.45 5.60 -21.03
N HIS A 102 -5.62 4.96 -21.00
CA HIS A 102 -6.46 4.92 -19.81
C HIS A 102 -7.27 3.63 -19.71
N VAL A 103 -7.50 3.16 -18.49
CA VAL A 103 -8.39 2.03 -18.21
C VAL A 103 -9.31 2.45 -17.06
N ARG A 104 -10.61 2.25 -17.24
CA ARG A 104 -11.59 2.39 -16.16
C ARG A 104 -11.96 1.03 -15.63
N TYR A 105 -11.95 0.90 -14.33
CA TYR A 105 -12.27 -0.35 -13.64
C TYR A 105 -13.56 -0.22 -12.84
N ARG A 106 -14.29 -1.33 -12.75
CA ARG A 106 -15.34 -1.51 -11.77
C ARG A 106 -14.73 -2.17 -10.54
N ILE A 107 -14.86 -1.51 -9.41
CA ILE A 107 -14.50 -2.06 -8.10
C ILE A 107 -15.73 -2.82 -7.60
N GLU A 108 -15.54 -4.03 -7.08
CA GLU A 108 -16.63 -4.79 -6.47
C GLU A 108 -17.16 -4.07 -5.21
N GLU A 109 -18.44 -4.28 -4.90
CA GLU A 109 -19.03 -3.79 -3.67
C GLU A 109 -18.50 -4.60 -2.48
N LEU A 110 -17.93 -3.91 -1.50
CA LEU A 110 -17.35 -4.52 -0.30
C LEU A 110 -18.42 -4.76 0.77
N ALA A 111 -18.28 -5.83 1.52
CA ALA A 111 -19.09 -6.03 2.72
C ALA A 111 -18.75 -5.00 3.81
N ALA A 112 -19.62 -4.84 4.80
CA ALA A 112 -19.48 -3.82 5.84
C ALA A 112 -18.18 -3.92 6.66
N ASP A 113 -17.63 -5.12 6.78
CA ASP A 113 -16.40 -5.40 7.54
C ASP A 113 -15.18 -5.55 6.64
N GLU A 114 -15.33 -5.31 5.35
CA GLU A 114 -14.26 -5.38 4.37
C GLU A 114 -13.70 -4.00 4.03
N LEU A 115 -12.39 -3.92 3.88
CA LEU A 115 -11.66 -2.70 3.58
C LEU A 115 -10.58 -2.99 2.54
N VAL A 116 -10.41 -2.11 1.56
CA VAL A 116 -9.24 -2.15 0.68
C VAL A 116 -8.01 -1.82 1.53
N ALA A 117 -7.12 -2.77 1.69
CA ALA A 117 -5.85 -2.58 2.39
C ALA A 117 -4.70 -2.33 1.40
N ILE A 118 -4.71 -3.01 0.26
CA ILE A 118 -3.66 -2.94 -0.73
C ILE A 118 -4.29 -2.79 -2.11
N ASP A 119 -3.88 -1.76 -2.82
CA ASP A 119 -4.25 -1.51 -4.22
C ASP A 119 -3.16 -2.06 -5.13
N LEU A 120 -3.51 -2.80 -6.16
CA LEU A 120 -2.57 -3.46 -7.05
C LEU A 120 -2.87 -3.07 -8.50
N HIS A 121 -1.82 -2.67 -9.24
CA HIS A 121 -1.93 -2.47 -10.67
C HIS A 121 -0.68 -2.96 -11.41
N SER A 122 -0.76 -3.04 -12.71
CA SER A 122 0.34 -3.51 -13.55
C SER A 122 0.65 -2.53 -14.67
N HIS A 123 1.95 -2.40 -15.00
CA HIS A 123 2.45 -1.68 -16.16
C HIS A 123 2.79 -2.63 -17.33
N GLY A 124 2.17 -3.80 -17.36
CA GLY A 124 2.32 -4.78 -18.42
C GLY A 124 3.78 -5.19 -18.66
N ARG A 125 4.31 -4.85 -19.84
CA ARG A 125 5.70 -5.17 -20.23
C ARG A 125 6.74 -4.18 -19.73
N LEU A 126 6.33 -2.99 -19.26
CA LEU A 126 7.24 -2.02 -18.66
C LEU A 126 7.68 -2.50 -17.28
N GLY A 127 8.79 -1.98 -16.77
CA GLY A 127 9.24 -2.26 -15.39
C GLY A 127 8.28 -1.66 -14.37
N ALA A 128 8.38 -2.11 -13.11
CA ALA A 128 7.64 -1.50 -12.02
C ALA A 128 8.27 -0.14 -11.65
N PHE A 129 7.49 0.92 -11.77
CA PHE A 129 7.84 2.30 -11.38
C PHE A 129 6.57 3.02 -10.93
N TRP A 130 6.70 4.15 -10.26
CA TRP A 130 5.57 5.02 -9.94
C TRP A 130 5.47 6.12 -11.00
N SER A 131 4.35 6.19 -11.68
CA SER A 131 4.05 7.24 -12.64
C SER A 131 3.47 8.48 -11.93
N HIS A 132 3.39 9.59 -12.65
CA HIS A 132 2.74 10.80 -12.13
C HIS A 132 1.21 10.63 -11.98
N GLU A 133 0.63 9.72 -12.73
CA GLU A 133 -0.78 9.35 -12.62
C GLU A 133 -1.02 8.54 -11.34
N ASP A 134 -0.16 7.55 -11.05
CA ASP A 134 -0.20 6.82 -9.78
C ASP A 134 -0.11 7.74 -8.56
N ASP A 135 0.74 8.78 -8.64
CA ASP A 135 0.87 9.75 -7.54
C ASP A 135 -0.40 10.57 -7.32
N ARG A 136 -1.19 10.80 -8.38
CA ARG A 136 -2.48 11.48 -8.30
C ARG A 136 -3.58 10.58 -7.78
N ASP A 137 -3.57 9.31 -8.15
CA ASP A 137 -4.63 8.35 -7.86
C ASP A 137 -4.46 7.69 -6.49
N ASP A 138 -3.22 7.55 -6.02
CA ASP A 138 -2.88 6.97 -4.71
C ASP A 138 -3.19 7.93 -3.56
N GLN A 139 -4.42 8.39 -3.49
CA GLN A 139 -4.90 9.22 -2.39
C GLN A 139 -5.49 8.35 -1.27
N GLY A 140 -5.58 8.94 -0.06
CA GLY A 140 -6.10 8.23 1.11
C GLY A 140 -5.03 7.40 1.82
N VAL A 141 -5.47 6.37 2.54
CA VAL A 141 -4.60 5.48 3.34
C VAL A 141 -4.70 4.07 2.79
N ARG A 142 -3.66 3.63 2.10
CA ARG A 142 -3.57 2.29 1.51
C ARG A 142 -2.13 1.90 1.24
N VAL A 143 -1.87 0.63 1.11
CA VAL A 143 -0.65 0.16 0.46
C VAL A 143 -0.92 0.09 -1.04
N CYS A 144 0.01 0.58 -1.85
CA CYS A 144 -0.06 0.49 -3.30
C CYS A 144 1.05 -0.45 -3.78
N GLY A 145 0.73 -1.31 -4.72
CA GLY A 145 1.66 -2.25 -5.34
C GLY A 145 1.61 -2.16 -6.86
N VAL A 146 2.74 -1.90 -7.50
CA VAL A 146 2.87 -1.87 -8.95
C VAL A 146 3.71 -3.03 -9.43
N PHE A 147 3.23 -3.71 -10.48
CA PHE A 147 3.90 -4.85 -11.09
C PHE A 147 4.29 -4.55 -12.54
N GLY A 148 5.47 -4.98 -12.94
CA GLY A 148 5.97 -4.79 -14.30
C GLY A 148 6.79 -5.97 -14.80
N ASN A 149 7.27 -5.88 -16.08
CA ASN A 149 7.99 -6.96 -16.77
C ASN A 149 7.20 -8.28 -16.76
N LEU A 150 5.87 -8.21 -16.93
CA LEU A 150 4.99 -9.39 -16.83
C LEU A 150 5.18 -10.40 -17.97
N ASP A 151 5.81 -10.00 -19.06
CA ASP A 151 6.24 -10.86 -20.17
C ASP A 151 7.51 -11.67 -19.86
N ARG A 152 8.18 -11.38 -18.75
CA ARG A 152 9.41 -12.06 -18.33
C ARG A 152 9.10 -13.14 -17.30
N GLU A 153 10.02 -14.10 -17.16
CA GLU A 153 9.94 -15.14 -16.15
C GLU A 153 9.83 -14.54 -14.73
N ARG A 154 10.66 -13.54 -14.46
CA ARG A 154 10.70 -12.82 -13.18
C ARG A 154 10.11 -11.41 -13.35
N PRO A 155 8.86 -11.20 -12.94
CA PRO A 155 8.27 -9.87 -12.91
C PRO A 155 8.97 -8.99 -11.86
N THR A 156 8.88 -7.68 -12.04
CA THR A 156 9.31 -6.70 -11.04
C THR A 156 8.10 -6.19 -10.26
N ALA A 157 8.32 -5.81 -9.00
CA ALA A 157 7.28 -5.18 -8.19
C ALA A 157 7.88 -4.08 -7.32
N LYS A 158 7.06 -3.06 -7.02
CA LYS A 158 7.34 -2.04 -6.01
C LYS A 158 6.11 -1.86 -5.13
N PHE A 159 6.34 -1.53 -3.87
CA PHE A 159 5.28 -1.26 -2.92
C PHE A 159 5.56 0.06 -2.21
N ARG A 160 4.49 0.80 -1.93
CA ARG A 160 4.54 2.01 -1.09
C ARG A 160 3.32 2.09 -0.20
N LEU A 161 3.47 2.71 0.95
CA LEU A 161 2.37 3.16 1.79
C LEU A 161 2.01 4.59 1.39
N ALA A 162 0.76 4.81 0.98
CA ALA A 162 0.18 6.12 0.77
C ALA A 162 -0.53 6.56 2.05
N LEU A 163 -0.30 7.79 2.46
CA LEU A 163 -0.87 8.42 3.66
C LEU A 163 -1.33 9.84 3.29
N ASN A 164 -2.45 9.95 2.58
CA ASN A 164 -3.03 11.24 2.16
C ASN A 164 -2.02 12.15 1.43
N GLY A 165 -1.36 11.64 0.40
CA GLY A 165 -0.38 12.36 -0.43
C GLY A 165 1.07 12.29 0.08
N LEU A 166 1.32 11.63 1.21
CA LEU A 166 2.66 11.24 1.61
C LEU A 166 2.92 9.81 1.18
N PHE A 167 4.06 9.55 0.55
CA PHE A 167 4.42 8.23 0.08
C PHE A 167 5.65 7.72 0.81
N ARG A 168 5.57 6.47 1.27
CA ARG A 168 6.69 5.78 1.88
C ARG A 168 6.92 4.45 1.17
N GLU A 169 8.08 4.29 0.54
CA GLU A 169 8.45 3.00 -0.04
C GLU A 169 8.50 1.93 1.05
N LEU A 170 7.96 0.78 0.72
CA LEU A 170 7.99 -0.41 1.57
C LEU A 170 8.95 -1.42 0.96
N PRO A 171 9.78 -2.08 1.79
CA PRO A 171 10.42 -3.32 1.37
C PRO A 171 9.34 -4.33 0.98
N HIS A 172 9.69 -5.32 0.20
CA HIS A 172 8.73 -6.33 -0.27
C HIS A 172 7.89 -6.87 0.90
N PRO A 173 6.56 -6.64 0.92
CA PRO A 173 5.72 -6.93 2.07
C PRO A 173 5.50 -8.42 2.33
N TRP A 174 6.07 -9.31 1.52
CA TRP A 174 6.13 -10.76 1.73
C TRP A 174 7.48 -11.25 2.25
N SER A 175 8.48 -10.40 2.42
CA SER A 175 9.72 -10.81 3.06
C SER A 175 9.50 -10.95 4.57
N ALA A 176 9.97 -12.06 5.14
CA ALA A 176 9.88 -12.34 6.57
C ALA A 176 10.81 -11.42 7.43
N GLU A 177 11.43 -10.41 6.84
CA GLU A 177 12.21 -9.43 7.58
C GLU A 177 11.28 -8.39 8.20
N PRO A 178 11.36 -8.19 9.52
CA PRO A 178 10.57 -7.16 10.19
C PRO A 178 10.92 -5.79 9.63
N ALA A 179 9.92 -4.99 9.31
CA ALA A 179 10.08 -3.58 8.96
C ALA A 179 10.62 -2.83 10.19
N GLY A 180 11.94 -2.79 10.35
CA GLY A 180 12.54 -2.20 11.54
C GLY A 180 14.07 -2.22 11.61
N ALA A 181 14.74 -2.83 10.65
CA ALA A 181 16.20 -2.84 10.60
C ALA A 181 16.74 -1.92 9.50
N MET A 182 16.45 -0.62 9.59
CA MET A 182 17.28 0.38 8.93
C MET A 182 17.97 1.21 10.02
N ALA A 183 19.26 0.90 10.19
CA ALA A 183 20.20 1.65 11.00
C ALA A 183 20.45 3.05 10.43
#